data_e7229310bdf2dee5219936b7d47bcea4
#
_entry.id   e7229310bdf2dee5219936b7d47bcea4
#
_cell.length_a   1.000
_cell.length_b   1.000
_cell.length_c   1.000
_cell.angle_alpha   90.00
_cell.angle_beta   90.00
_cell.angle_gamma   90.00
#
_symmetry.space_group_name_H-M   'P 1'
#
loop_
_entity.id
_entity.type
_entity.pdbx_description
1 polymer ?
#
loop_
_entity_poly.entity_id
_entity_poly.type
_entity_poly.pdbx_seq_one_letter_code
_entity_poly.pdbx_strand_id
1 'polypeptide(L)'
;LNLDVDQGEFVAFMGPSGSGKTTLLNLLGGLDVPTRGSITVAGDEVTHMSASNLTQWRARHVGFIFQMYNLIPVLNAFQNVELPLLLTKLSKAERRTHVETALSIVGLADRMHHFPRQLSGGQEQRVTIARAIVSDPTFLLCDEPTGDLDRKSAGEIMAIIEELVAHHNKTVLMVTHDPLVAARAHTTLHLDKGVLVEGKMSQASPAGSYA
;
A
#
# COMPACT_ATOMS: atom_id res chain seq x y z
N LEU A 1 -8.29 -19.76 4.81
CA LEU A 1 -7.00 -19.24 4.38
C LEU A 1 -6.15 -19.05 5.63
N ASN A 2 -4.92 -19.61 5.63
CA ASN A 2 -3.90 -19.35 6.64
C ASN A 2 -2.73 -18.67 5.93
N LEU A 3 -2.24 -17.58 6.49
CA LEU A 3 -1.17 -16.76 5.92
C LEU A 3 -0.40 -16.11 7.05
N ASP A 4 0.91 -16.27 7.02
CA ASP A 4 1.84 -15.54 7.86
C ASP A 4 2.72 -14.67 6.93
N VAL A 5 2.95 -13.42 7.30
CA VAL A 5 3.77 -12.47 6.56
C VAL A 5 4.73 -11.81 7.53
N ASP A 6 6.01 -11.86 7.20
CA ASP A 6 7.06 -11.25 8.00
C ASP A 6 7.13 -9.73 7.79
N GLN A 7 7.64 -9.03 8.79
CA GLN A 7 7.88 -7.59 8.68
C GLN A 7 8.94 -7.31 7.60
N GLY A 8 8.68 -6.34 6.74
CA GLY A 8 9.55 -6.00 5.62
C GLY A 8 9.38 -6.92 4.40
N GLU A 9 8.41 -7.83 4.42
CA GLU A 9 8.12 -8.68 3.27
C GLU A 9 7.24 -7.96 2.23
N PHE A 10 7.52 -8.24 0.95
CA PHE A 10 6.66 -7.84 -0.16
C PHE A 10 5.98 -9.07 -0.74
N VAL A 11 4.67 -9.19 -0.50
CA VAL A 11 3.84 -10.31 -0.97
C VAL A 11 2.87 -9.84 -2.05
N ALA A 12 2.85 -10.54 -3.18
CA ALA A 12 1.87 -10.31 -4.24
C ALA A 12 0.83 -11.45 -4.27
N PHE A 13 -0.45 -11.08 -4.31
CA PHE A 13 -1.57 -11.99 -4.52
C PHE A 13 -2.05 -11.90 -5.95
N MET A 14 -1.97 -12.99 -6.68
CA MET A 14 -2.50 -13.13 -8.04
C MET A 14 -3.75 -13.99 -8.05
N GLY A 15 -4.57 -13.84 -9.08
CA GLY A 15 -5.73 -14.69 -9.31
C GLY A 15 -6.74 -14.04 -10.25
N PRO A 16 -7.67 -14.82 -10.80
CA PRO A 16 -8.70 -14.31 -11.72
C PRO A 16 -9.64 -13.30 -11.03
N SER A 17 -10.40 -12.57 -11.83
CA SER A 17 -11.47 -11.71 -11.29
C SER A 17 -12.45 -12.55 -10.47
N GLY A 18 -12.88 -12.02 -9.32
CA GLY A 18 -13.79 -12.72 -8.42
C GLY A 18 -13.14 -13.81 -7.53
N SER A 19 -11.81 -13.97 -7.55
CA SER A 19 -11.13 -14.95 -6.69
C SER A 19 -11.06 -14.56 -5.20
N GLY A 20 -11.49 -13.34 -4.83
CA GLY A 20 -11.52 -12.86 -3.45
C GLY A 20 -10.34 -11.96 -3.04
N LYS A 21 -9.52 -11.48 -4.00
CA LYS A 21 -8.33 -10.65 -3.72
C LYS A 21 -8.67 -9.36 -2.98
N THR A 22 -9.60 -8.57 -3.51
CA THR A 22 -10.06 -7.32 -2.87
C THR A 22 -10.71 -7.58 -1.51
N THR A 23 -11.45 -8.70 -1.38
CA THR A 23 -12.01 -9.13 -0.08
C THR A 23 -10.90 -9.41 0.92
N LEU A 24 -9.83 -10.10 0.50
CA LEU A 24 -8.66 -10.34 1.34
C LEU A 24 -8.02 -9.03 1.81
N LEU A 25 -7.78 -8.08 0.91
CA LEU A 25 -7.24 -6.76 1.28
C LEU A 25 -8.17 -6.01 2.25
N ASN A 26 -9.48 -6.07 2.03
CA ASN A 26 -10.45 -5.41 2.91
C ASN A 26 -10.45 -6.01 4.32
N LEU A 27 -10.32 -7.34 4.44
CA LEU A 27 -10.20 -8.03 5.72
C LEU A 27 -8.89 -7.65 6.43
N LEU A 28 -7.75 -7.70 5.72
CA LEU A 28 -6.44 -7.34 6.26
C LEU A 28 -6.37 -5.86 6.66
N GLY A 29 -7.06 -4.99 5.92
CA GLY A 29 -7.15 -3.56 6.22
C GLY A 29 -8.19 -3.19 7.26
N GLY A 30 -8.94 -4.15 7.82
CA GLY A 30 -10.01 -3.88 8.77
C GLY A 30 -11.15 -3.05 8.18
N LEU A 31 -11.38 -3.13 6.87
CA LEU A 31 -12.54 -2.55 6.18
C LEU A 31 -13.74 -3.48 6.22
N ASP A 32 -13.48 -4.77 6.41
CA ASP A 32 -14.49 -5.83 6.58
C ASP A 32 -14.11 -6.74 7.74
N VAL A 33 -15.02 -7.58 8.19
CA VAL A 33 -14.83 -8.50 9.33
C VAL A 33 -14.97 -9.94 8.84
N PRO A 34 -14.02 -10.84 9.16
CA PRO A 34 -14.11 -12.23 8.73
C PRO A 34 -15.27 -12.94 9.44
N THR A 35 -16.01 -13.77 8.68
CA THR A 35 -17.09 -14.62 9.25
C THR A 35 -16.54 -15.67 10.21
N ARG A 36 -15.31 -16.14 9.99
CA ARG A 36 -14.60 -17.13 10.83
C ARG A 36 -13.09 -16.90 10.73
N GLY A 37 -12.37 -17.31 11.76
CA GLY A 37 -10.92 -17.15 11.85
C GLY A 37 -10.54 -15.86 12.56
N SER A 38 -9.25 -15.55 12.61
CA SER A 38 -8.69 -14.37 13.26
C SER A 38 -7.65 -13.71 12.39
N ILE A 39 -7.47 -12.40 12.58
CA ILE A 39 -6.44 -11.59 11.93
C ILE A 39 -5.66 -10.92 13.05
N THR A 40 -4.34 -11.16 13.05
CA THR A 40 -3.41 -10.55 14.00
C THR A 40 -2.36 -9.75 13.21
N VAL A 41 -2.12 -8.51 13.58
CA VAL A 41 -1.14 -7.63 12.95
C VAL A 41 -0.30 -6.97 14.02
N ALA A 42 1.01 -7.12 13.94
CA ALA A 42 1.96 -6.55 14.90
C ALA A 42 1.63 -6.87 16.37
N GLY A 43 1.05 -8.05 16.63
CA GLY A 43 0.63 -8.50 17.95
C GLY A 43 -0.79 -8.11 18.35
N ASP A 44 -1.46 -7.24 17.60
CA ASP A 44 -2.85 -6.86 17.84
C ASP A 44 -3.83 -7.80 17.12
N GLU A 45 -4.74 -8.43 17.85
CA GLU A 45 -5.85 -9.16 17.25
C GLU A 45 -6.94 -8.17 16.81
N VAL A 46 -7.14 -8.07 15.48
CA VAL A 46 -8.04 -7.06 14.88
C VAL A 46 -9.48 -7.54 14.75
N THR A 47 -9.68 -8.85 14.72
CA THR A 47 -10.96 -9.51 14.39
C THR A 47 -12.13 -9.08 15.27
N HIS A 48 -11.88 -8.86 16.55
CA HIS A 48 -12.90 -8.55 17.55
C HIS A 48 -12.82 -7.11 18.08
N MET A 49 -12.07 -6.24 17.42
CA MET A 49 -12.03 -4.82 17.80
C MET A 49 -13.38 -4.14 17.61
N SER A 50 -13.74 -3.25 18.51
CA SER A 50 -14.88 -2.35 18.32
C SER A 50 -14.64 -1.45 17.10
N ALA A 51 -15.70 -0.96 16.46
CA ALA A 51 -15.58 -0.08 15.29
C ALA A 51 -14.69 1.14 15.55
N SER A 52 -14.75 1.72 16.74
CA SER A 52 -13.90 2.85 17.14
C SER A 52 -12.42 2.45 17.24
N ASN A 53 -12.13 1.32 17.89
CA ASN A 53 -10.76 0.82 18.04
C ASN A 53 -10.17 0.41 16.69
N LEU A 54 -10.97 -0.25 15.84
CA LEU A 54 -10.58 -0.65 14.50
C LEU A 54 -10.26 0.57 13.62
N THR A 55 -11.03 1.65 13.74
CA THR A 55 -10.74 2.90 13.01
C THR A 55 -9.41 3.52 13.46
N GLN A 56 -9.12 3.54 14.77
CA GLN A 56 -7.87 4.05 15.29
C GLN A 56 -6.68 3.14 14.91
N TRP A 57 -6.87 1.83 14.99
CA TRP A 57 -5.89 0.85 14.58
C TRP A 57 -5.54 1.02 13.10
N ARG A 58 -6.55 1.07 12.22
CA ARG A 58 -6.37 1.28 10.78
C ARG A 58 -5.59 2.56 10.47
N ALA A 59 -5.92 3.65 11.13
CA ALA A 59 -5.24 4.93 10.94
C ALA A 59 -3.74 4.90 11.29
N ARG A 60 -3.32 3.98 12.17
CA ARG A 60 -1.93 3.83 12.60
C ARG A 60 -1.17 2.80 11.78
N HIS A 61 -1.82 1.73 11.38
CA HIS A 61 -1.14 0.53 10.88
C HIS A 61 -1.27 0.34 9.37
N VAL A 62 -2.28 0.95 8.72
CA VAL A 62 -2.61 0.62 7.33
C VAL A 62 -2.47 1.84 6.41
N GLY A 63 -1.63 1.70 5.38
CA GLY A 63 -1.62 2.60 4.24
C GLY A 63 -2.28 1.93 3.03
N PHE A 64 -3.31 2.57 2.45
CA PHE A 64 -4.00 2.05 1.27
C PHE A 64 -3.52 2.74 0.00
N ILE A 65 -3.23 1.95 -1.04
CA ILE A 65 -2.92 2.38 -2.40
C ILE A 65 -3.89 1.65 -3.34
N PHE A 66 -4.75 2.40 -4.01
CA PHE A 66 -5.79 1.85 -4.90
C PHE A 66 -5.44 2.10 -6.37
N GLN A 67 -6.02 1.31 -7.27
CA GLN A 67 -5.97 1.52 -8.72
C GLN A 67 -6.56 2.88 -9.09
N MET A 68 -7.79 3.15 -8.64
CA MET A 68 -8.38 4.48 -8.71
C MET A 68 -7.72 5.38 -7.67
N TYR A 69 -7.07 6.42 -8.08
CA TYR A 69 -6.23 7.29 -7.21
C TYR A 69 -6.98 7.87 -6.00
N ASN A 70 -8.30 8.04 -6.10
CA ASN A 70 -9.17 8.55 -5.03
C ASN A 70 -8.63 9.84 -4.40
N LEU A 71 -8.04 10.71 -5.21
CA LEU A 71 -7.64 12.05 -4.79
C LEU A 71 -8.86 12.96 -4.75
N ILE A 72 -8.90 13.85 -3.76
CA ILE A 72 -9.94 14.87 -3.66
C ILE A 72 -9.61 15.98 -4.67
N PRO A 73 -10.44 16.21 -5.73
CA PRO A 73 -10.05 17.06 -6.86
C PRO A 73 -9.87 18.54 -6.52
N VAL A 74 -10.51 19.00 -5.45
CA VAL A 74 -10.45 20.39 -4.97
C VAL A 74 -9.27 20.64 -4.03
N LEU A 75 -8.53 19.62 -3.67
CA LEU A 75 -7.31 19.70 -2.86
C LEU A 75 -6.09 19.52 -3.75
N ASN A 76 -5.01 20.26 -3.46
CA ASN A 76 -3.72 20.04 -4.10
C ASN A 76 -3.01 18.78 -3.56
N ALA A 77 -1.85 18.42 -4.11
CA ALA A 77 -1.09 17.24 -3.70
C ALA A 77 -0.74 17.29 -2.21
N PHE A 78 -0.24 18.42 -1.70
CA PHE A 78 0.07 18.60 -0.28
C PHE A 78 -1.16 18.32 0.61
N GLN A 79 -2.29 18.92 0.29
CA GLN A 79 -3.52 18.79 1.06
C GLN A 79 -4.08 17.37 1.01
N ASN A 80 -4.01 16.67 -0.14
CA ASN A 80 -4.39 15.28 -0.26
C ASN A 80 -3.53 14.36 0.63
N VAL A 81 -2.22 14.61 0.68
CA VAL A 81 -1.29 13.84 1.51
C VAL A 81 -1.48 14.17 2.99
N GLU A 82 -1.83 15.41 3.36
CA GLU A 82 -2.05 15.81 4.75
C GLU A 82 -3.30 15.17 5.39
N LEU A 83 -4.29 14.72 4.60
CA LEU A 83 -5.58 14.25 5.11
C LEU A 83 -5.49 13.23 6.27
N PRO A 84 -4.68 12.16 6.20
CA PRO A 84 -4.58 11.21 7.31
C PRO A 84 -4.06 11.85 8.59
N LEU A 85 -3.22 12.86 8.50
CA LEU A 85 -2.60 13.52 9.64
C LEU A 85 -3.55 14.49 10.37
N LEU A 86 -4.64 14.91 9.73
CA LEU A 86 -5.62 15.82 10.35
C LEU A 86 -6.33 15.20 11.57
N LEU A 87 -6.34 13.87 11.66
CA LEU A 87 -6.91 13.12 12.78
C LEU A 87 -5.89 12.82 13.89
N THR A 88 -4.64 13.26 13.72
CA THR A 88 -3.57 13.07 14.70
C THR A 88 -3.46 14.27 15.64
N LYS A 89 -2.62 14.14 16.69
CA LYS A 89 -2.30 15.22 17.60
C LYS A 89 -1.12 16.10 17.14
N LEU A 90 -0.63 15.88 15.92
CA LEU A 90 0.49 16.62 15.35
C LEU A 90 0.12 18.11 15.15
N SER A 91 1.04 18.99 15.50
CA SER A 91 0.94 20.42 15.19
C SER A 91 0.98 20.64 13.66
N LYS A 92 0.55 21.83 13.22
CA LYS A 92 0.59 22.19 11.79
C LYS A 92 2.02 22.12 11.21
N ALA A 93 3.03 22.49 12.00
CA ALA A 93 4.43 22.44 11.58
C ALA A 93 4.91 21.00 11.40
N GLU A 94 4.60 20.11 12.35
CA GLU A 94 4.95 18.68 12.25
C GLU A 94 4.25 18.03 11.07
N ARG A 95 2.94 18.23 10.88
CA ARG A 95 2.23 17.72 9.71
C ARG A 95 2.87 18.16 8.41
N ARG A 96 3.25 19.45 8.32
CA ARG A 96 3.94 19.97 7.14
C ARG A 96 5.23 19.20 6.85
N THR A 97 6.07 19.00 7.85
CA THR A 97 7.32 18.23 7.69
C THR A 97 7.05 16.81 7.19
N HIS A 98 6.07 16.12 7.79
CA HIS A 98 5.68 14.76 7.34
C HIS A 98 5.24 14.74 5.87
N VAL A 99 4.40 15.69 5.47
CA VAL A 99 3.89 15.78 4.09
C VAL A 99 5.03 16.09 3.10
N GLU A 100 5.89 17.05 3.41
CA GLU A 100 7.03 17.41 2.57
C GLU A 100 8.00 16.23 2.41
N THR A 101 8.25 15.48 3.49
CA THR A 101 9.06 14.24 3.46
C THR A 101 8.39 13.18 2.58
N ALA A 102 7.11 12.90 2.77
CA ALA A 102 6.41 11.89 1.98
C ALA A 102 6.38 12.24 0.48
N LEU A 103 6.14 13.52 0.13
CA LEU A 103 6.18 13.98 -1.25
C LEU A 103 7.59 13.93 -1.84
N SER A 104 8.62 14.15 -1.04
CA SER A 104 10.02 14.01 -1.47
C SER A 104 10.38 12.56 -1.78
N ILE A 105 9.96 11.59 -0.95
CA ILE A 105 10.17 10.15 -1.16
C ILE A 105 9.61 9.71 -2.52
N VAL A 106 8.44 10.23 -2.92
CA VAL A 106 7.82 9.87 -4.21
C VAL A 106 8.26 10.79 -5.36
N GLY A 107 9.22 11.70 -5.15
CA GLY A 107 9.77 12.59 -6.18
C GLY A 107 8.81 13.66 -6.65
N LEU A 108 7.95 14.20 -5.76
CA LEU A 108 6.97 15.24 -6.06
C LEU A 108 7.10 16.53 -5.22
N ALA A 109 8.27 16.78 -4.64
CA ALA A 109 8.51 17.96 -3.82
C ALA A 109 8.24 19.28 -4.57
N ASP A 110 8.54 19.35 -5.87
CA ASP A 110 8.28 20.49 -6.74
C ASP A 110 6.83 20.62 -7.21
N ARG A 111 6.00 19.60 -6.96
CA ARG A 111 4.61 19.49 -7.40
C ARG A 111 3.59 19.57 -6.27
N MET A 112 4.00 19.84 -5.04
CA MET A 112 3.15 19.78 -3.86
C MET A 112 1.91 20.70 -3.92
N HIS A 113 1.97 21.77 -4.71
CA HIS A 113 0.86 22.72 -4.87
C HIS A 113 0.00 22.47 -6.13
N HIS A 114 0.32 21.43 -6.93
CA HIS A 114 -0.48 21.06 -8.09
C HIS A 114 -1.77 20.36 -7.66
N PHE A 115 -2.86 20.65 -8.35
CA PHE A 115 -4.13 19.94 -8.22
C PHE A 115 -4.11 18.67 -9.07
N PRO A 116 -4.93 17.65 -8.77
CA PRO A 116 -4.99 16.40 -9.54
C PRO A 116 -5.06 16.62 -11.05
N ARG A 117 -5.91 17.52 -11.54
CA ARG A 117 -6.05 17.87 -12.96
C ARG A 117 -4.78 18.39 -13.64
N GLN A 118 -3.76 18.75 -12.88
CA GLN A 118 -2.47 19.27 -13.37
C GLN A 118 -1.37 18.21 -13.32
N LEU A 119 -1.69 17.00 -12.85
CA LEU A 119 -0.78 15.89 -12.70
C LEU A 119 -1.07 14.83 -13.77
N SER A 120 -0.03 14.09 -14.18
CA SER A 120 -0.21 12.86 -14.96
C SER A 120 -0.72 11.73 -14.07
N GLY A 121 -1.31 10.67 -14.65
CA GLY A 121 -1.77 9.51 -13.88
C GLY A 121 -0.69 8.89 -12.99
N GLY A 122 0.54 8.77 -13.48
CA GLY A 122 1.67 8.32 -12.66
C GLY A 122 2.03 9.29 -11.52
N GLN A 123 1.87 10.61 -11.72
CA GLN A 123 2.05 11.60 -10.65
C GLN A 123 0.90 11.55 -9.65
N GLU A 124 -0.35 11.37 -10.09
CA GLU A 124 -1.49 11.17 -9.18
C GLU A 124 -1.30 9.93 -8.33
N GLN A 125 -0.81 8.82 -8.91
CA GLN A 125 -0.52 7.60 -8.15
C GLN A 125 0.62 7.80 -7.14
N ARG A 126 1.65 8.57 -7.47
CA ARG A 126 2.70 8.94 -6.51
C ARG A 126 2.15 9.78 -5.34
N VAL A 127 1.20 10.70 -5.58
CA VAL A 127 0.50 11.42 -4.50
C VAL A 127 -0.28 10.44 -3.61
N THR A 128 -0.91 9.42 -4.20
CA THR A 128 -1.62 8.38 -3.45
C THR A 128 -0.67 7.57 -2.56
N ILE A 129 0.51 7.22 -3.08
CA ILE A 129 1.55 6.54 -2.29
C ILE A 129 2.04 7.45 -1.16
N ALA A 130 2.33 8.71 -1.43
CA ALA A 130 2.74 9.66 -0.40
C ALA A 130 1.68 9.79 0.71
N ARG A 131 0.39 9.84 0.35
CA ARG A 131 -0.73 9.84 1.29
C ARG A 131 -0.79 8.55 2.11
N ALA A 132 -0.49 7.40 1.50
CA ALA A 132 -0.49 6.12 2.19
C ALA A 132 0.64 6.00 3.23
N ILE A 133 1.81 6.60 2.98
CA ILE A 133 2.98 6.49 3.86
C ILE A 133 3.14 7.62 4.86
N VAL A 134 2.38 8.72 4.73
CA VAL A 134 2.58 9.96 5.51
C VAL A 134 2.42 9.78 7.02
N SER A 135 1.59 8.82 7.45
CA SER A 135 1.38 8.46 8.86
C SER A 135 2.37 7.41 9.36
N ASP A 136 3.34 7.02 8.54
CA ASP A 136 4.30 5.94 8.85
C ASP A 136 3.64 4.60 9.23
N PRO A 137 2.74 4.05 8.39
CA PRO A 137 1.98 2.85 8.72
C PRO A 137 2.88 1.61 8.83
N THR A 138 2.40 0.59 9.55
CA THR A 138 3.10 -0.69 9.72
C THR A 138 3.20 -1.45 8.40
N PHE A 139 2.14 -1.41 7.58
CA PHE A 139 2.10 -2.08 6.28
C PHE A 139 1.25 -1.33 5.26
N LEU A 140 1.50 -1.65 3.98
CA LEU A 140 0.80 -1.08 2.84
C LEU A 140 -0.05 -2.15 2.16
N LEU A 141 -1.30 -1.80 1.86
CA LEU A 141 -2.22 -2.61 1.06
C LEU A 141 -2.39 -1.96 -0.31
N CYS A 142 -1.98 -2.67 -1.35
CA CYS A 142 -2.01 -2.19 -2.72
C CYS A 142 -3.02 -2.99 -3.54
N ASP A 143 -4.09 -2.35 -4.00
CA ASP A 143 -5.09 -2.96 -4.90
C ASP A 143 -4.85 -2.47 -6.32
N GLU A 144 -4.21 -3.30 -7.16
CA GLU A 144 -3.88 -3.03 -8.57
C GLU A 144 -3.18 -1.66 -8.78
N PRO A 145 -2.09 -1.33 -8.05
CA PRO A 145 -1.55 0.03 -7.98
C PRO A 145 -1.01 0.56 -9.31
N THR A 146 -0.88 -0.28 -10.32
CA THR A 146 -0.37 0.06 -11.67
C THR A 146 -1.37 -0.18 -12.79
N GLY A 147 -2.61 -0.60 -12.46
CA GLY A 147 -3.58 -1.07 -13.44
C GLY A 147 -3.99 -0.04 -14.50
N ASP A 148 -3.98 1.25 -14.17
CA ASP A 148 -4.38 2.35 -15.07
C ASP A 148 -3.17 3.12 -15.64
N LEU A 149 -1.94 2.58 -15.50
CA LEU A 149 -0.71 3.25 -15.89
C LEU A 149 -0.09 2.65 -17.15
N ASP A 150 0.57 3.49 -17.93
CA ASP A 150 1.47 3.02 -18.98
C ASP A 150 2.68 2.26 -18.37
N ARG A 151 3.35 1.46 -19.20
CA ARG A 151 4.45 0.59 -18.75
C ARG A 151 5.59 1.33 -18.07
N LYS A 152 5.91 2.56 -18.52
CA LYS A 152 6.98 3.36 -17.92
C LYS A 152 6.56 3.83 -16.52
N SER A 153 5.40 4.45 -16.42
CA SER A 153 4.84 4.91 -15.14
C SER A 153 4.65 3.77 -14.16
N ALA A 154 4.16 2.61 -14.63
CA ALA A 154 4.04 1.40 -13.81
C ALA A 154 5.41 0.96 -13.24
N GLY A 155 6.47 0.96 -14.05
CA GLY A 155 7.83 0.67 -13.61
C GLY A 155 8.34 1.63 -12.54
N GLU A 156 8.04 2.92 -12.68
CA GLU A 156 8.41 3.96 -11.72
C GLU A 156 7.66 3.80 -10.38
N ILE A 157 6.37 3.46 -10.41
CA ILE A 157 5.58 3.17 -9.20
C ILE A 157 6.12 1.94 -8.47
N MET A 158 6.42 0.88 -9.21
CA MET A 158 6.98 -0.32 -8.61
C MET A 158 8.35 -0.07 -7.97
N ALA A 159 9.20 0.74 -8.59
CA ALA A 159 10.48 1.12 -8.01
C ALA A 159 10.32 1.86 -6.67
N ILE A 160 9.34 2.76 -6.55
CA ILE A 160 9.03 3.43 -5.27
C ILE A 160 8.57 2.41 -4.22
N ILE A 161 7.70 1.46 -4.58
CA ILE A 161 7.22 0.44 -3.64
C ILE A 161 8.38 -0.45 -3.15
N GLU A 162 9.27 -0.86 -4.05
CA GLU A 162 10.47 -1.64 -3.70
C GLU A 162 11.41 -0.85 -2.79
N GLU A 163 11.59 0.45 -3.03
CA GLU A 163 12.40 1.33 -2.17
C GLU A 163 11.81 1.42 -0.77
N LEU A 164 10.48 1.54 -0.65
CA LEU A 164 9.79 1.54 0.65
C LEU A 164 10.01 0.24 1.42
N VAL A 165 10.04 -0.89 0.75
CA VAL A 165 10.34 -2.20 1.37
C VAL A 165 11.82 -2.26 1.78
N ALA A 166 12.74 -1.99 0.86
CA ALA A 166 14.17 -2.20 1.05
C ALA A 166 14.81 -1.21 2.05
N HIS A 167 14.40 0.05 2.01
CA HIS A 167 15.05 1.13 2.77
C HIS A 167 14.22 1.67 3.92
N HIS A 168 12.89 1.48 3.89
CA HIS A 168 11.99 1.95 4.94
C HIS A 168 11.33 0.80 5.72
N ASN A 169 11.77 -0.45 5.49
CA ASN A 169 11.30 -1.67 6.17
C ASN A 169 9.76 -1.79 6.18
N LYS A 170 9.10 -1.37 5.09
CA LYS A 170 7.65 -1.47 4.94
C LYS A 170 7.25 -2.86 4.47
N THR A 171 6.28 -3.45 5.13
CA THR A 171 5.60 -4.65 4.65
C THR A 171 4.58 -4.25 3.59
N VAL A 172 4.57 -4.94 2.45
CA VAL A 172 3.65 -4.64 1.34
C VAL A 172 2.85 -5.89 0.97
N LEU A 173 1.54 -5.76 0.96
CA LEU A 173 0.60 -6.76 0.49
C LEU A 173 -0.11 -6.21 -0.75
N MET A 174 0.19 -6.76 -1.90
CA MET A 174 -0.30 -6.26 -3.18
C MET A 174 -1.20 -7.29 -3.86
N VAL A 175 -2.30 -6.83 -4.39
CA VAL A 175 -3.11 -7.57 -5.34
C VAL A 175 -2.80 -7.08 -6.74
N THR A 176 -2.56 -7.99 -7.65
CA THR A 176 -2.39 -7.68 -9.08
C THR A 176 -2.78 -8.86 -9.96
N HIS A 177 -3.19 -8.57 -11.18
CA HIS A 177 -3.36 -9.57 -12.23
C HIS A 177 -2.20 -9.55 -13.25
N ASP A 178 -1.27 -8.58 -13.14
CA ASP A 178 -0.10 -8.48 -14.01
C ASP A 178 1.06 -9.34 -13.46
N PRO A 179 1.47 -10.41 -14.18
CA PRO A 179 2.57 -11.27 -13.75
C PRO A 179 3.92 -10.55 -13.70
N LEU A 180 4.13 -9.49 -14.48
CA LEU A 180 5.38 -8.71 -14.44
C LEU A 180 5.48 -7.88 -13.16
N VAL A 181 4.34 -7.38 -12.69
CA VAL A 181 4.25 -6.65 -11.41
C VAL A 181 4.42 -7.62 -10.24
N ALA A 182 3.72 -8.76 -10.28
CA ALA A 182 3.82 -9.79 -9.23
C ALA A 182 5.24 -10.37 -9.10
N ALA A 183 5.97 -10.51 -10.20
CA ALA A 183 7.34 -11.04 -10.20
C ALA A 183 8.36 -10.12 -9.47
N ARG A 184 7.97 -8.89 -9.12
CA ARG A 184 8.81 -7.96 -8.34
C ARG A 184 8.65 -8.15 -6.83
N ALA A 185 7.66 -8.92 -6.39
CA ALA A 185 7.47 -9.26 -4.98
C ALA A 185 8.45 -10.36 -4.53
N HIS A 186 8.73 -10.40 -3.23
CA HIS A 186 9.54 -11.47 -2.62
C HIS A 186 8.80 -12.80 -2.71
N THR A 187 7.50 -12.77 -2.48
CA THR A 187 6.63 -13.95 -2.49
C THR A 187 5.40 -13.67 -3.36
N THR A 188 5.09 -14.59 -4.29
CA THR A 188 3.86 -14.53 -5.08
C THR A 188 2.96 -15.69 -4.70
N LEU A 189 1.73 -15.37 -4.29
CA LEU A 189 0.70 -16.32 -3.91
C LEU A 189 -0.47 -16.27 -4.89
N HIS A 190 -1.01 -17.42 -5.22
CA HIS A 190 -2.17 -17.50 -6.11
C HIS A 190 -3.44 -17.73 -5.29
N LEU A 191 -4.46 -16.89 -5.53
CA LEU A 191 -5.77 -17.00 -4.90
C LEU A 191 -6.79 -17.48 -5.96
N ASP A 192 -7.42 -18.61 -5.68
CA ASP A 192 -8.54 -19.10 -6.47
C ASP A 192 -9.73 -19.41 -5.56
N LYS A 193 -10.88 -18.75 -5.82
CA LYS A 193 -12.14 -18.93 -5.05
C LYS A 193 -11.95 -18.89 -3.54
N GLY A 194 -11.13 -17.95 -3.06
CA GLY A 194 -10.87 -17.74 -1.62
C GLY A 194 -9.87 -18.72 -1.01
N VAL A 195 -9.22 -19.56 -1.81
CA VAL A 195 -8.20 -20.52 -1.34
C VAL A 195 -6.84 -20.11 -1.92
N LEU A 196 -5.79 -20.12 -1.07
CA LEU A 196 -4.43 -20.01 -1.57
C LEU A 196 -4.04 -21.32 -2.26
N VAL A 197 -3.69 -21.21 -3.55
CA VAL A 197 -3.14 -22.33 -4.32
C VAL A 197 -1.63 -22.12 -4.34
N GLU A 198 -0.87 -23.14 -3.95
CA GLU A 198 0.60 -23.08 -3.98
C GLU A 198 1.09 -22.77 -5.40
N GLY A 199 1.50 -21.53 -5.62
CA GLY A 199 2.29 -21.12 -6.77
C GLY A 199 3.76 -21.19 -6.38
N LYS A 200 4.65 -21.51 -7.32
CA LYS A 200 6.09 -21.57 -7.11
C LYS A 200 6.56 -20.31 -6.39
N MET A 201 7.15 -20.45 -5.21
CA MET A 201 7.91 -19.39 -4.56
C MET A 201 9.00 -18.93 -5.53
N SER A 202 8.87 -17.75 -6.09
CA SER A 202 9.96 -17.07 -6.76
C SER A 202 10.85 -16.48 -5.66
N GLN A 203 11.87 -17.20 -5.24
CA GLN A 203 12.93 -16.61 -4.42
C GLN A 203 13.73 -15.66 -5.32
N ALA A 204 13.49 -14.36 -5.20
CA ALA A 204 14.42 -13.38 -5.69
C ALA A 204 15.70 -13.52 -4.84
N SER A 205 16.78 -13.98 -5.45
CA SER A 205 18.11 -14.05 -4.81
C SER A 205 18.51 -12.65 -4.32
N PRO A 206 19.05 -12.52 -3.10
CA PRO A 206 19.61 -11.26 -2.65
C PRO A 206 20.71 -10.85 -3.61
N ALA A 207 20.65 -9.61 -4.09
CA ALA A 207 21.63 -9.02 -4.98
C ALA A 207 23.03 -9.21 -4.41
N GLY A 208 23.90 -9.85 -5.22
CA GLY A 208 25.24 -10.21 -4.85
C GLY A 208 26.06 -9.00 -4.38
N SER A 209 26.81 -9.24 -3.32
CA SER A 209 27.92 -8.40 -2.86
C SER A 209 28.88 -8.16 -4.02
N TYR A 210 28.98 -6.93 -4.49
CA TYR A 210 30.13 -6.52 -5.29
C TYR A 210 31.27 -6.20 -4.34
N ALA A 211 32.33 -7.03 -4.45
CA ALA A 211 33.64 -6.77 -3.88
C ALA A 211 34.35 -5.67 -4.68
#